data_f34ee3e79e7539ef1285d639d755b664
#
_entry.id   f34ee3e79e7539ef1285d639d755b664
#
_cell.length_a   1.000
_cell.length_b   1.000
_cell.length_c   1.000
_cell.angle_alpha   90.00
_cell.angle_beta   90.00
_cell.angle_gamma   90.00
#
_symmetry.space_group_name_H-M   'P 1'
#
loop_
_entity.id
_entity.type
_entity.pdbx_description
1 polymer ?
#
loop_
_entity_poly.entity_id
_entity_poly.type
_entity_poly.pdbx_seq_one_letter_code
_entity_poly.pdbx_strand_id
1 'polypeptide(L)'
;MTVHFKNIFYSVIAICALAACNSDKEKKAEAEKPSDKKEAATIATISPEKGILSTSLKIPGELIAFQQVDIYAKVNSFVKKLYADVGSEVKQGQLLATMEAPEINSQLSGAESRLQSLEALYIASKANYNRLLETSKTPGTISPNDLDIADAKQKSDYAQLQSAKASYKEITDNKNYLEIRAPFAGVISARNVSTGAYVGPSGKGSEMPLFTLQEQQHLRLAVSVPEAYTSYLTNKSKVDFTVRSLPSEKFSAIISRRAGALDSRYRAERIEMDVINKDKRLLPGMVAEINLSLPGRDSTLIVPKTAVVNSSEKVFVIKVEDGKAKWVTVKKGREVNDKVEVYGNLTEKDLLLKSANEEIRDDSQVKL
;
A
#
# COMPACT_ATOMS: atom_id res chain seq x y z
N MET A 1 -41.22 31.62 -10.68
CA MET A 1 -42.13 32.08 -9.63
C MET A 1 -41.30 32.79 -8.61
N THR A 2 -41.26 34.07 -8.77
CA THR A 2 -40.77 35.21 -8.03
C THR A 2 -41.21 35.29 -6.57
N VAL A 3 -40.37 35.80 -5.67
CA VAL A 3 -40.62 36.83 -4.62
C VAL A 3 -39.34 36.88 -3.76
N HIS A 4 -38.49 37.89 -3.84
CA HIS A 4 -38.41 39.25 -3.30
C HIS A 4 -38.82 39.43 -1.84
N PHE A 5 -37.85 39.87 -1.00
CA PHE A 5 -37.98 40.91 0.06
C PHE A 5 -36.54 41.18 0.54
N LYS A 6 -35.87 42.23 0.29
CA LYS A 6 -35.91 43.71 0.36
C LYS A 6 -36.19 44.29 1.76
N ASN A 7 -35.13 44.94 2.25
CA ASN A 7 -35.03 46.21 2.95
C ASN A 7 -35.38 46.36 4.44
N ILE A 8 -34.56 47.16 5.06
CA ILE A 8 -34.73 48.46 5.76
C ILE A 8 -34.38 48.32 7.25
N PHE A 9 -33.49 49.10 7.85
CA PHE A 9 -33.50 50.51 8.27
C PHE A 9 -32.19 50.84 8.99
N TYR A 10 -31.41 51.79 8.56
CA TYR A 10 -31.27 53.17 8.99
C TYR A 10 -31.16 53.44 10.51
N SER A 11 -29.98 53.94 10.88
CA SER A 11 -29.73 55.30 11.38
C SER A 11 -30.21 55.65 12.78
N VAL A 12 -29.32 56.07 13.68
CA VAL A 12 -29.47 57.31 14.51
C VAL A 12 -28.11 57.85 14.92
N ILE A 13 -27.86 59.08 14.47
CA ILE A 13 -26.85 60.06 14.88
C ILE A 13 -27.40 60.81 16.10
N ALA A 14 -26.52 61.20 17.03
CA ALA A 14 -26.51 62.53 17.71
C ALA A 14 -25.51 62.51 18.86
N ILE A 15 -24.38 63.18 18.79
CA ILE A 15 -24.15 64.57 19.19
C ILE A 15 -24.48 64.84 20.68
N CYS A 16 -23.42 65.08 21.46
CA CYS A 16 -23.37 66.21 22.40
C CYS A 16 -21.94 66.55 22.74
N ALA A 17 -21.62 67.80 22.40
CA ALA A 17 -20.39 68.50 22.66
C ALA A 17 -20.58 69.40 23.92
N LEU A 18 -19.45 69.86 24.42
CA LEU A 18 -19.22 71.12 25.17
C LEU A 18 -19.38 71.09 26.71
N ALA A 19 -18.33 71.31 27.39
CA ALA A 19 -17.97 72.57 28.11
C ALA A 19 -16.73 72.31 28.95
N ALA A 20 -15.65 72.85 28.76
CA ALA A 20 -15.10 74.21 28.91
C ALA A 20 -14.49 74.46 30.29
N CYS A 21 -13.18 74.77 30.25
CA CYS A 21 -12.42 75.81 31.00
C CYS A 21 -12.40 75.78 32.55
N ASN A 22 -11.23 75.69 33.18
CA ASN A 22 -10.44 76.88 33.46
C ASN A 22 -9.18 76.63 34.33
N SER A 23 -8.14 77.22 33.95
CA SER A 23 -7.08 78.07 34.57
C SER A 23 -6.07 77.43 35.55
N ASP A 24 -4.85 77.64 35.08
CA ASP A 24 -3.63 78.13 35.78
C ASP A 24 -3.22 77.68 37.14
N LYS A 25 -2.05 77.05 37.16
CA LYS A 25 -0.85 77.66 37.82
C LYS A 25 0.43 76.83 37.51
N GLU A 26 1.37 77.58 36.97
CA GLU A 26 2.79 77.21 36.80
C GLU A 26 3.40 76.75 38.13
N LYS A 27 4.14 75.66 38.07
CA LYS A 27 5.39 75.53 38.84
C LYS A 27 6.37 74.71 38.06
N LYS A 28 7.44 75.35 37.62
CA LYS A 28 8.70 74.76 37.16
C LYS A 28 9.15 73.72 38.20
N ALA A 29 9.42 72.51 37.77
CA ALA A 29 10.33 71.60 38.39
C ALA A 29 11.12 70.88 37.32
N GLU A 30 12.39 70.95 37.48
CA GLU A 30 13.54 70.58 36.73
C GLU A 30 13.45 69.09 36.20
N ALA A 31 13.85 68.91 34.95
CA ALA A 31 13.92 67.61 34.29
C ALA A 31 15.07 66.76 34.86
N GLU A 32 14.79 65.80 35.69
CA GLU A 32 15.66 64.63 35.84
C GLU A 32 15.32 63.64 34.72
N LYS A 33 16.28 63.43 33.82
CA LYS A 33 16.28 62.31 32.89
C LYS A 33 16.39 60.98 33.66
N PRO A 34 15.47 60.02 33.47
CA PRO A 34 15.74 58.68 33.94
C PRO A 34 16.83 58.11 33.04
N SER A 35 17.97 57.86 33.60
CA SER A 35 19.02 57.03 33.07
C SER A 35 18.44 55.61 32.93
N ASP A 36 18.04 55.23 31.74
CA ASP A 36 17.72 53.86 31.37
C ASP A 36 19.01 53.03 31.40
N LYS A 37 19.44 52.66 32.61
CA LYS A 37 20.30 51.49 32.79
C LYS A 37 19.42 50.29 32.52
N LYS A 38 19.30 49.86 31.24
CA LYS A 38 19.01 48.51 30.93
C LYS A 38 20.05 47.64 31.63
N GLU A 39 19.65 47.00 32.72
CA GLU A 39 20.39 45.88 33.25
C GLU A 39 20.63 44.91 32.12
N ALA A 40 21.89 44.73 31.76
CA ALA A 40 22.30 43.76 30.75
C ALA A 40 21.91 42.37 31.26
N ALA A 41 20.84 41.81 30.73
CA ALA A 41 20.43 40.46 31.02
C ALA A 41 21.61 39.52 30.74
N THR A 42 21.98 38.77 31.76
CA THR A 42 23.03 37.75 31.65
C THR A 42 22.57 36.74 30.61
N ILE A 43 23.23 36.70 29.46
CA ILE A 43 22.82 35.85 28.35
C ILE A 43 23.44 34.45 28.55
N ALA A 44 22.60 33.47 28.77
CA ALA A 44 23.03 32.08 28.92
C ALA A 44 23.73 31.57 27.65
N THR A 45 24.88 30.96 27.81
CA THR A 45 25.66 30.33 26.72
C THR A 45 25.56 28.81 26.78
N ILE A 46 25.79 28.17 25.67
CA ILE A 46 25.86 26.71 25.50
C ILE A 46 26.99 26.37 24.54
N SER A 47 27.50 25.15 24.63
CA SER A 47 28.38 24.59 23.61
C SER A 47 27.62 23.63 22.70
N PRO A 48 27.92 23.58 21.39
CA PRO A 48 27.39 22.56 20.51
C PRO A 48 27.75 21.15 20.99
N GLU A 49 26.79 20.26 21.02
CA GLU A 49 26.99 18.85 21.34
C GLU A 49 27.15 18.05 20.05
N LYS A 50 28.16 17.19 19.98
CA LYS A 50 28.28 16.25 18.87
C LYS A 50 27.41 15.03 19.11
N GLY A 51 26.52 14.74 18.20
CA GLY A 51 25.57 13.64 18.36
C GLY A 51 24.88 13.24 17.09
N ILE A 52 24.05 12.21 17.21
CA ILE A 52 23.21 11.71 16.12
C ILE A 52 21.76 12.05 16.45
N LEU A 53 21.14 12.87 15.63
CA LEU A 53 19.73 13.22 15.79
C LEU A 53 18.87 12.25 14.98
N SER A 54 18.06 11.43 15.68
CA SER A 54 17.09 10.54 15.04
C SER A 54 15.71 11.21 15.04
N THR A 55 15.03 11.15 13.94
CA THR A 55 13.67 11.68 13.80
C THR A 55 12.70 10.53 13.47
N SER A 56 11.43 10.79 13.58
CA SER A 56 10.39 9.86 13.14
C SER A 56 9.46 10.56 12.16
N LEU A 57 9.03 9.84 11.16
CA LEU A 57 8.10 10.32 10.14
C LEU A 57 6.81 9.51 10.25
N LYS A 58 5.69 10.20 10.43
CA LYS A 58 4.38 9.60 10.40
C LYS A 58 3.85 9.62 8.98
N ILE A 59 3.58 8.44 8.43
CA ILE A 59 3.10 8.29 7.05
C ILE A 59 1.83 7.46 7.06
N PRO A 60 0.78 7.85 6.31
CA PRO A 60 -0.38 7.01 6.12
C PRO A 60 -0.04 5.83 5.22
N GLY A 61 -0.58 4.67 5.55
CA GLY A 61 -0.53 3.46 4.74
C GLY A 61 -1.87 2.76 4.73
N GLU A 62 -1.98 1.74 3.90
CA GLU A 62 -3.19 0.94 3.75
C GLU A 62 -2.88 -0.54 4.00
N LEU A 63 -3.72 -1.19 4.78
CA LEU A 63 -3.71 -2.63 4.93
C LEU A 63 -4.43 -3.26 3.75
N ILE A 64 -3.72 -4.09 2.99
CA ILE A 64 -4.28 -4.85 1.87
C ILE A 64 -4.18 -6.34 2.17
N ALA A 65 -5.09 -7.13 1.60
CA ALA A 65 -5.01 -8.59 1.70
C ALA A 65 -3.69 -9.09 1.09
N PHE A 66 -3.06 -10.09 1.69
CA PHE A 66 -1.86 -10.71 1.13
C PHE A 66 -2.15 -11.38 -0.21
N GLN A 67 -3.31 -12.04 -0.29
CA GLN A 67 -3.87 -12.58 -1.53
C GLN A 67 -5.32 -12.12 -1.67
N GLN A 68 -5.64 -11.65 -2.86
CA GLN A 68 -6.99 -11.31 -3.28
C GLN A 68 -7.22 -11.84 -4.68
N VAL A 69 -8.37 -12.43 -4.93
CA VAL A 69 -8.75 -12.91 -6.25
C VAL A 69 -10.23 -12.65 -6.52
N ASP A 70 -10.50 -12.20 -7.72
CA ASP A 70 -11.83 -12.09 -8.28
C ASP A 70 -12.13 -13.36 -9.07
N ILE A 71 -13.14 -14.12 -8.62
CA ILE A 71 -13.50 -15.43 -9.14
C ILE A 71 -14.60 -15.25 -10.17
N TYR A 72 -14.31 -15.65 -11.40
CA TYR A 72 -15.25 -15.63 -12.54
C TYR A 72 -15.64 -17.05 -12.94
N ALA A 73 -16.78 -17.19 -13.60
CA ALA A 73 -17.11 -18.43 -14.31
C ALA A 73 -16.14 -18.61 -15.48
N LYS A 74 -15.71 -19.85 -15.73
CA LYS A 74 -14.81 -20.17 -16.84
C LYS A 74 -15.55 -20.54 -18.14
N VAL A 75 -16.81 -20.93 -17.99
CA VAL A 75 -17.71 -21.32 -19.09
C VAL A 75 -19.07 -20.63 -18.90
N ASN A 76 -19.76 -20.45 -20.01
CA ASN A 76 -21.13 -19.94 -20.01
C ASN A 76 -22.06 -20.94 -19.31
N SER A 77 -22.79 -20.49 -18.32
CA SER A 77 -23.61 -21.34 -17.48
C SER A 77 -24.63 -20.53 -16.65
N PHE A 78 -25.54 -21.22 -16.00
CA PHE A 78 -26.44 -20.62 -15.02
C PHE A 78 -26.03 -21.05 -13.62
N VAL A 79 -26.19 -20.14 -12.65
CA VAL A 79 -25.93 -20.45 -11.25
C VAL A 79 -27.02 -21.36 -10.73
N LYS A 80 -26.66 -22.61 -10.42
CA LYS A 80 -27.58 -23.61 -9.87
C LYS A 80 -27.76 -23.46 -8.36
N LYS A 81 -26.65 -23.33 -7.64
CA LYS A 81 -26.65 -23.22 -6.18
C LYS A 81 -25.42 -22.50 -5.68
N LEU A 82 -25.60 -21.66 -4.66
CA LEU A 82 -24.54 -20.97 -3.92
C LEU A 82 -24.36 -21.65 -2.55
N TYR A 83 -23.11 -21.86 -2.14
CA TYR A 83 -22.72 -22.48 -0.86
C TYR A 83 -21.97 -21.51 0.06
N ALA A 84 -21.59 -20.34 -0.45
CA ALA A 84 -20.92 -19.30 0.29
C ALA A 84 -21.58 -17.93 0.04
N ASP A 85 -21.55 -17.07 1.05
CA ASP A 85 -22.06 -15.70 0.98
C ASP A 85 -21.01 -14.71 1.50
N VAL A 86 -21.28 -13.42 1.42
CA VAL A 86 -20.42 -12.37 1.97
C VAL A 86 -20.17 -12.64 3.46
N GLY A 87 -18.91 -12.53 3.88
CA GLY A 87 -18.48 -12.84 5.24
C GLY A 87 -18.21 -14.33 5.52
N SER A 88 -18.51 -15.24 4.58
CA SER A 88 -18.20 -16.67 4.75
C SER A 88 -16.70 -16.92 4.76
N GLU A 89 -16.21 -17.61 5.80
CA GLU A 89 -14.85 -18.15 5.82
C GLU A 89 -14.80 -19.46 5.03
N VAL A 90 -13.86 -19.55 4.10
CA VAL A 90 -13.71 -20.72 3.21
C VAL A 90 -12.30 -21.27 3.26
N LYS A 91 -12.18 -22.59 3.08
CA LYS A 91 -10.91 -23.31 2.97
C LYS A 91 -10.52 -23.45 1.50
N GLN A 92 -9.23 -23.64 1.25
CA GLN A 92 -8.75 -23.97 -0.09
C GLN A 92 -9.46 -25.21 -0.63
N GLY A 93 -9.92 -25.15 -1.90
CA GLY A 93 -10.66 -26.23 -2.57
C GLY A 93 -12.13 -26.32 -2.19
N GLN A 94 -12.62 -25.54 -1.21
CA GLN A 94 -14.03 -25.55 -0.81
C GLN A 94 -14.94 -25.12 -1.96
N LEU A 95 -16.05 -25.84 -2.16
CA LEU A 95 -17.06 -25.51 -3.17
C LEU A 95 -17.81 -24.24 -2.76
N LEU A 96 -17.80 -23.23 -3.64
CA LEU A 96 -18.47 -21.95 -3.44
C LEU A 96 -19.80 -21.88 -4.17
N ALA A 97 -19.85 -22.43 -5.39
CA ALA A 97 -21.06 -22.48 -6.21
C ALA A 97 -21.03 -23.66 -7.15
N THR A 98 -22.19 -24.16 -7.53
CA THR A 98 -22.40 -25.08 -8.65
C THR A 98 -23.15 -24.36 -9.75
N MET A 99 -22.69 -24.61 -10.97
CA MET A 99 -23.27 -24.06 -12.19
C MET A 99 -24.02 -25.15 -12.95
N GLU A 100 -24.90 -24.75 -13.83
CA GLU A 100 -25.66 -25.63 -14.71
C GLU A 100 -25.48 -25.19 -16.17
N ALA A 101 -25.05 -26.12 -17.01
CA ALA A 101 -24.91 -25.94 -18.45
C ALA A 101 -25.40 -27.23 -19.14
N PRO A 102 -26.68 -27.34 -19.50
CA PRO A 102 -27.26 -28.54 -20.11
C PRO A 102 -26.54 -28.95 -21.40
N GLU A 103 -26.04 -27.99 -22.15
CA GLU A 103 -25.29 -28.20 -23.40
C GLU A 103 -24.01 -29.02 -23.15
N ILE A 104 -23.26 -28.72 -22.09
CA ILE A 104 -22.03 -29.46 -21.73
C ILE A 104 -22.34 -30.91 -21.37
N ASN A 105 -23.47 -31.17 -20.69
CA ASN A 105 -23.88 -32.53 -20.35
C ASN A 105 -24.23 -33.33 -21.62
N SER A 106 -24.92 -32.71 -22.57
CA SER A 106 -25.27 -33.34 -23.85
C SER A 106 -24.03 -33.63 -24.70
N GLN A 107 -23.08 -32.70 -24.74
CA GLN A 107 -21.80 -32.86 -25.43
C GLN A 107 -20.98 -33.99 -24.81
N LEU A 108 -20.95 -34.07 -23.47
CA LEU A 108 -20.24 -35.11 -22.74
C LEU A 108 -20.77 -36.52 -23.10
N SER A 109 -22.10 -36.70 -23.07
CA SER A 109 -22.73 -37.98 -23.43
C SER A 109 -22.44 -38.35 -24.90
N GLY A 110 -22.43 -37.37 -25.81
CA GLY A 110 -22.08 -37.64 -27.21
C GLY A 110 -20.63 -38.05 -27.40
N ALA A 111 -19.69 -37.36 -26.70
CA ALA A 111 -18.26 -37.67 -26.74
C ALA A 111 -17.96 -39.02 -26.12
N GLU A 112 -18.64 -39.39 -25.03
CA GLU A 112 -18.51 -40.69 -24.40
C GLU A 112 -18.95 -41.84 -25.32
N SER A 113 -20.11 -41.69 -25.97
CA SER A 113 -20.61 -42.66 -26.96
C SER A 113 -19.63 -42.82 -28.14
N ARG A 114 -19.07 -41.73 -28.66
CA ARG A 114 -18.08 -41.75 -29.74
C ARG A 114 -16.78 -42.44 -29.27
N LEU A 115 -16.30 -42.18 -28.05
CA LEU A 115 -15.14 -42.81 -27.48
C LEU A 115 -15.32 -44.34 -27.40
N GLN A 116 -16.45 -44.80 -26.86
CA GLN A 116 -16.77 -46.22 -26.74
C GLN A 116 -16.83 -46.91 -28.12
N SER A 117 -17.44 -46.26 -29.12
CA SER A 117 -17.49 -46.79 -30.49
C SER A 117 -16.11 -46.96 -31.14
N LEU A 118 -15.22 -45.96 -31.01
CA LEU A 118 -13.87 -46.03 -31.56
C LEU A 118 -12.96 -46.96 -30.76
N GLU A 119 -13.20 -47.14 -29.49
CA GLU A 119 -12.51 -48.15 -28.69
C GLU A 119 -12.84 -49.58 -29.14
N ALA A 120 -14.12 -49.84 -29.41
CA ALA A 120 -14.56 -51.12 -29.97
C ALA A 120 -13.94 -51.41 -31.34
N LEU A 121 -13.89 -50.37 -32.26
CA LEU A 121 -13.24 -50.49 -33.58
C LEU A 121 -11.75 -50.82 -33.47
N TYR A 122 -11.03 -50.12 -32.59
CA TYR A 122 -9.61 -50.39 -32.32
C TYR A 122 -9.38 -51.80 -31.76
N ILE A 123 -10.19 -52.25 -30.83
CA ILE A 123 -10.11 -53.59 -30.27
C ILE A 123 -10.28 -54.65 -31.38
N ALA A 124 -11.24 -54.48 -32.29
CA ALA A 124 -11.50 -55.35 -33.38
C ALA A 124 -10.33 -55.42 -34.41
N SER A 125 -9.82 -54.23 -34.81
CA SER A 125 -8.70 -54.15 -35.77
C SER A 125 -7.40 -54.66 -35.17
N LYS A 126 -7.12 -54.41 -33.91
CA LYS A 126 -5.99 -54.96 -33.17
C LYS A 126 -6.06 -56.46 -33.04
N ALA A 127 -7.22 -57.04 -32.72
CA ALA A 127 -7.43 -58.45 -32.65
C ALA A 127 -7.25 -59.14 -34.02
N ASN A 128 -7.71 -58.47 -35.12
CA ASN A 128 -7.48 -58.96 -36.47
C ASN A 128 -6.00 -58.94 -36.85
N TYR A 129 -5.29 -57.80 -36.63
CA TYR A 129 -3.85 -57.75 -36.88
C TYR A 129 -3.07 -58.78 -36.11
N ASN A 130 -3.34 -58.99 -34.80
CA ASN A 130 -2.68 -59.97 -33.96
C ASN A 130 -2.90 -61.42 -34.48
N ARG A 131 -4.10 -61.76 -34.97
CA ARG A 131 -4.37 -63.07 -35.56
C ARG A 131 -3.57 -63.28 -36.85
N LEU A 132 -3.55 -62.28 -37.76
CA LEU A 132 -2.79 -62.32 -39.00
C LEU A 132 -1.29 -62.41 -38.71
N LEU A 133 -0.78 -61.67 -37.77
CA LEU A 133 0.61 -61.69 -37.32
C LEU A 133 0.99 -63.08 -36.80
N GLU A 134 0.15 -63.73 -35.98
CA GLU A 134 0.41 -65.05 -35.46
C GLU A 134 0.40 -66.10 -36.57
N THR A 135 -0.56 -66.00 -37.53
CA THR A 135 -0.66 -66.89 -38.66
C THR A 135 0.51 -66.75 -39.64
N SER A 136 1.05 -65.54 -39.82
CA SER A 136 2.18 -65.23 -40.71
C SER A 136 3.51 -65.89 -40.29
N LYS A 137 3.60 -66.40 -39.07
CA LYS A 137 4.76 -67.16 -38.57
C LYS A 137 4.96 -68.48 -39.33
N THR A 138 3.89 -68.95 -39.96
CA THR A 138 3.96 -70.14 -40.85
C THR A 138 4.16 -69.67 -42.30
N PRO A 139 5.32 -69.97 -42.96
CA PRO A 139 5.62 -69.41 -44.29
C PRO A 139 4.54 -69.78 -45.31
N GLY A 140 4.15 -68.79 -46.12
CA GLY A 140 3.17 -68.98 -47.21
C GLY A 140 1.69 -68.90 -46.81
N THR A 141 1.38 -68.70 -45.50
CA THR A 141 -0.01 -68.68 -45.04
C THR A 141 -0.69 -67.27 -45.18
N ILE A 142 0.05 -66.17 -45.11
CA ILE A 142 -0.43 -64.78 -45.20
C ILE A 142 0.46 -64.02 -46.15
N SER A 143 -0.14 -63.18 -47.01
CA SER A 143 0.57 -62.26 -47.87
C SER A 143 1.18 -61.10 -46.99
N PRO A 144 2.44 -60.68 -47.24
CA PRO A 144 3.02 -59.51 -46.55
C PRO A 144 2.14 -58.24 -46.71
N ASN A 145 1.52 -58.03 -47.84
CA ASN A 145 0.60 -56.90 -48.12
C ASN A 145 -0.64 -56.97 -47.21
N ASP A 146 -1.21 -58.14 -46.94
CA ASP A 146 -2.39 -58.27 -46.05
C ASP A 146 -2.04 -57.93 -44.58
N LEU A 147 -0.84 -58.31 -44.16
CA LEU A 147 -0.33 -57.97 -42.82
C LEU A 147 -0.10 -56.45 -42.71
N ASP A 148 0.52 -55.83 -43.74
CA ASP A 148 0.76 -54.34 -43.76
C ASP A 148 -0.56 -53.56 -43.76
N ILE A 149 -1.57 -54.05 -44.51
CA ILE A 149 -2.91 -53.42 -44.50
C ILE A 149 -3.54 -53.51 -43.10
N ALA A 150 -3.47 -54.65 -42.46
CA ALA A 150 -4.03 -54.84 -41.12
C ALA A 150 -3.28 -54.01 -40.06
N ASP A 151 -1.95 -53.89 -40.16
CA ASP A 151 -1.15 -53.01 -39.30
C ASP A 151 -1.52 -51.53 -39.48
N ALA A 152 -1.60 -51.09 -40.77
CA ALA A 152 -2.01 -49.72 -41.07
C ALA A 152 -3.43 -49.41 -40.53
N LYS A 153 -4.36 -50.37 -40.70
CA LYS A 153 -5.72 -50.25 -40.18
C LYS A 153 -5.76 -50.12 -38.65
N GLN A 154 -5.05 -50.97 -37.95
CA GLN A 154 -4.94 -50.94 -36.48
C GLN A 154 -4.35 -49.59 -36.02
N LYS A 155 -3.27 -49.11 -36.64
CA LYS A 155 -2.64 -47.83 -36.33
C LYS A 155 -3.59 -46.64 -36.58
N SER A 156 -4.35 -46.70 -37.70
CA SER A 156 -5.36 -45.69 -37.99
C SER A 156 -6.46 -45.65 -36.94
N ASP A 157 -7.02 -46.81 -36.57
CA ASP A 157 -8.09 -46.89 -35.57
C ASP A 157 -7.58 -46.46 -34.20
N TYR A 158 -6.32 -46.77 -33.86
CA TYR A 158 -5.68 -46.29 -32.65
C TYR A 158 -5.58 -44.75 -32.60
N ALA A 159 -5.16 -44.14 -33.71
CA ALA A 159 -5.08 -42.70 -33.82
C ALA A 159 -6.47 -42.01 -33.68
N GLN A 160 -7.52 -42.64 -34.27
CA GLN A 160 -8.90 -42.16 -34.09
C GLN A 160 -9.38 -42.30 -32.63
N LEU A 161 -9.04 -43.40 -31.96
CA LEU A 161 -9.33 -43.57 -30.54
C LEU A 161 -8.64 -42.50 -29.69
N GLN A 162 -7.36 -42.18 -29.96
CA GLN A 162 -6.64 -41.12 -29.23
C GLN A 162 -7.30 -39.76 -29.42
N SER A 163 -7.75 -39.45 -30.64
CA SER A 163 -8.49 -38.22 -30.93
C SER A 163 -9.80 -38.14 -30.15
N ALA A 164 -10.57 -39.24 -30.09
CA ALA A 164 -11.81 -39.28 -29.31
C ALA A 164 -11.56 -39.14 -27.79
N LYS A 165 -10.48 -39.77 -27.28
CA LYS A 165 -10.06 -39.58 -25.88
C LYS A 165 -9.73 -38.14 -25.54
N ALA A 166 -9.05 -37.44 -26.44
CA ALA A 166 -8.73 -36.00 -26.28
C ALA A 166 -9.99 -35.16 -26.23
N SER A 167 -10.94 -35.37 -27.17
CA SER A 167 -12.24 -34.67 -27.18
C SER A 167 -13.08 -34.94 -25.92
N TYR A 168 -13.14 -36.20 -25.47
CA TYR A 168 -13.87 -36.53 -24.25
C TYR A 168 -13.25 -35.84 -23.01
N LYS A 169 -11.92 -35.81 -22.93
CA LYS A 169 -11.21 -35.10 -21.87
C LYS A 169 -11.50 -33.60 -21.88
N GLU A 170 -11.43 -32.96 -23.04
CA GLU A 170 -11.74 -31.53 -23.19
C GLU A 170 -13.12 -31.20 -22.62
N ILE A 171 -14.15 -31.95 -22.98
CA ILE A 171 -15.53 -31.71 -22.50
C ILE A 171 -15.64 -32.02 -21.01
N THR A 172 -14.92 -33.04 -20.52
CA THR A 172 -14.88 -33.34 -19.08
C THR A 172 -14.23 -32.21 -18.28
N ASP A 173 -13.15 -31.62 -18.78
CA ASP A 173 -12.49 -30.48 -18.16
C ASP A 173 -13.44 -29.26 -18.14
N ASN A 174 -14.20 -29.02 -19.22
CA ASN A 174 -15.24 -27.98 -19.25
C ASN A 174 -16.35 -28.23 -18.25
N LYS A 175 -16.76 -29.48 -18.05
CA LYS A 175 -17.74 -29.85 -17.01
C LYS A 175 -17.22 -29.57 -15.60
N ASN A 176 -15.94 -29.80 -15.34
CA ASN A 176 -15.33 -29.51 -14.05
C ASN A 176 -15.33 -28.01 -13.74
N TYR A 177 -15.34 -27.15 -14.76
CA TYR A 177 -15.46 -25.70 -14.57
C TYR A 177 -16.86 -25.23 -14.10
N LEU A 178 -17.83 -26.12 -14.08
CA LEU A 178 -19.14 -25.86 -13.49
C LEU A 178 -19.12 -25.85 -11.94
N GLU A 179 -18.06 -26.31 -11.33
CA GLU A 179 -17.84 -26.23 -9.91
C GLU A 179 -16.85 -25.10 -9.58
N ILE A 180 -17.36 -24.04 -8.96
CA ILE A 180 -16.54 -22.92 -8.53
C ILE A 180 -15.98 -23.21 -7.15
N ARG A 181 -14.66 -23.28 -7.03
CA ARG A 181 -13.95 -23.60 -5.79
C ARG A 181 -12.99 -22.49 -5.38
N ALA A 182 -12.77 -22.35 -4.07
CA ALA A 182 -11.83 -21.37 -3.51
C ALA A 182 -10.38 -21.76 -3.83
N PRO A 183 -9.57 -20.89 -4.46
CA PRO A 183 -8.17 -21.17 -4.78
C PRO A 183 -7.24 -21.17 -3.55
N PHE A 184 -7.61 -20.45 -2.50
CA PHE A 184 -6.91 -20.40 -1.21
C PHE A 184 -7.93 -20.19 -0.07
N ALA A 185 -7.48 -20.34 1.17
CA ALA A 185 -8.32 -20.10 2.35
C ALA A 185 -8.45 -18.60 2.63
N GLY A 186 -9.66 -18.12 2.89
CA GLY A 186 -9.92 -16.70 3.13
C GLY A 186 -11.38 -16.42 3.44
N VAL A 187 -11.79 -15.18 3.24
CA VAL A 187 -13.16 -14.70 3.44
C VAL A 187 -13.69 -14.14 2.13
N ILE A 188 -14.95 -14.44 1.84
CA ILE A 188 -15.68 -13.86 0.73
C ILE A 188 -16.03 -12.41 1.08
N SER A 189 -15.38 -11.45 0.44
CA SER A 189 -15.61 -10.02 0.68
C SER A 189 -16.76 -9.45 -0.18
N ALA A 190 -17.02 -10.05 -1.34
CA ALA A 190 -18.12 -9.68 -2.21
C ALA A 190 -18.72 -10.90 -2.93
N ARG A 191 -20.03 -10.86 -3.16
CA ARG A 191 -20.78 -11.79 -4.01
C ARG A 191 -21.69 -10.97 -4.92
N ASN A 192 -21.47 -11.07 -6.23
CA ASN A 192 -22.17 -10.26 -7.22
C ASN A 192 -23.14 -11.10 -8.08
N VAL A 193 -23.51 -12.28 -7.61
CA VAL A 193 -24.31 -13.22 -8.37
C VAL A 193 -25.40 -13.82 -7.49
N SER A 194 -26.54 -14.18 -8.09
CA SER A 194 -27.67 -14.86 -7.45
C SER A 194 -27.98 -16.18 -8.15
N THR A 195 -28.64 -17.09 -7.46
CA THR A 195 -29.14 -18.35 -8.06
C THR A 195 -30.04 -18.04 -9.25
N GLY A 196 -29.85 -18.75 -10.35
CA GLY A 196 -30.56 -18.55 -11.62
C GLY A 196 -29.89 -17.51 -12.55
N ALA A 197 -28.89 -16.78 -12.10
CA ALA A 197 -28.19 -15.80 -12.94
C ALA A 197 -27.38 -16.51 -14.03
N TYR A 198 -27.39 -15.93 -15.24
CA TYR A 198 -26.50 -16.31 -16.32
C TYR A 198 -25.13 -15.69 -16.10
N VAL A 199 -24.05 -16.47 -16.26
CA VAL A 199 -22.66 -16.08 -16.01
C VAL A 199 -21.75 -16.70 -17.07
N GLY A 200 -20.59 -16.05 -17.28
CA GLY A 200 -19.61 -16.49 -18.25
C GLY A 200 -18.21 -15.99 -17.96
N PRO A 201 -17.24 -16.27 -18.84
CA PRO A 201 -15.88 -15.76 -18.72
C PRO A 201 -15.86 -14.23 -18.73
N SER A 202 -14.90 -13.65 -17.99
CA SER A 202 -14.69 -12.19 -17.93
C SER A 202 -14.68 -11.55 -19.34
N GLY A 203 -15.44 -10.48 -19.50
CA GLY A 203 -15.56 -9.76 -20.79
C GLY A 203 -16.54 -10.34 -21.81
N LYS A 204 -17.14 -11.52 -21.56
CA LYS A 204 -18.12 -12.16 -22.45
C LYS A 204 -19.36 -12.64 -21.69
N GLY A 205 -20.03 -11.75 -20.94
CA GLY A 205 -21.28 -12.08 -20.25
C GLY A 205 -21.26 -11.88 -18.74
N SER A 206 -20.13 -11.51 -18.14
CA SER A 206 -20.06 -11.06 -16.77
C SER A 206 -19.05 -9.94 -16.65
N GLU A 207 -19.52 -8.72 -16.41
CA GLU A 207 -18.65 -7.58 -16.08
C GLU A 207 -18.12 -7.66 -14.65
N MET A 208 -18.84 -8.36 -13.77
CA MET A 208 -18.49 -8.50 -12.35
C MET A 208 -18.08 -9.93 -12.00
N PRO A 209 -17.11 -10.11 -11.08
CA PRO A 209 -16.76 -11.42 -10.57
C PRO A 209 -17.95 -12.03 -9.79
N LEU A 210 -18.06 -13.37 -9.78
CA LEU A 210 -19.04 -14.05 -8.94
C LEU A 210 -18.77 -13.80 -7.46
N PHE A 211 -17.50 -13.95 -7.08
CA PHE A 211 -17.02 -13.75 -5.72
C PHE A 211 -15.69 -13.01 -5.74
N THR A 212 -15.46 -12.19 -4.71
CA THR A 212 -14.14 -11.69 -4.37
C THR A 212 -13.68 -12.39 -3.09
N LEU A 213 -12.57 -13.12 -3.16
CA LEU A 213 -11.97 -13.84 -2.04
C LEU A 213 -10.71 -13.12 -1.57
N GLN A 214 -10.61 -12.87 -0.27
CA GLN A 214 -9.48 -12.18 0.36
C GLN A 214 -8.93 -13.00 1.53
N GLU A 215 -7.60 -13.07 1.62
CA GLU A 215 -6.90 -13.62 2.78
C GLU A 215 -6.89 -12.60 3.91
N GLN A 216 -7.30 -13.00 5.12
CA GLN A 216 -7.35 -12.12 6.29
C GLN A 216 -6.26 -12.40 7.33
N GLN A 217 -5.73 -13.62 7.38
CA GLN A 217 -4.74 -13.98 8.41
C GLN A 217 -3.36 -13.38 8.14
N HIS A 218 -3.08 -13.09 6.89
CA HIS A 218 -1.87 -12.44 6.45
C HIS A 218 -2.24 -11.20 5.63
N LEU A 219 -1.72 -10.07 6.04
CA LEU A 219 -1.97 -8.79 5.40
C LEU A 219 -0.65 -8.16 4.95
N ARG A 220 -0.74 -7.22 4.04
CA ARG A 220 0.35 -6.32 3.65
C ARG A 220 -0.01 -4.91 4.04
N LEU A 221 0.89 -4.25 4.72
CA LEU A 221 0.82 -2.81 4.95
C LEU A 221 1.59 -2.12 3.83
N ALA A 222 0.88 -1.48 2.92
CA ALA A 222 1.44 -0.73 1.81
C ALA A 222 1.55 0.75 2.16
N VAL A 223 2.72 1.33 1.91
CA VAL A 223 3.01 2.74 2.18
C VAL A 223 3.82 3.35 1.04
N SER A 224 3.56 4.62 0.73
CA SER A 224 4.35 5.40 -0.21
C SER A 224 5.27 6.34 0.57
N VAL A 225 6.59 6.08 0.52
CA VAL A 225 7.60 6.86 1.24
C VAL A 225 8.22 7.87 0.29
N PRO A 226 8.18 9.18 0.60
CA PRO A 226 8.77 10.22 -0.24
C PRO A 226 10.27 10.00 -0.48
N GLU A 227 10.76 10.37 -1.66
CA GLU A 227 12.15 10.22 -2.12
C GLU A 227 13.20 10.64 -1.07
N ALA A 228 12.96 11.77 -0.39
CA ALA A 228 13.86 12.31 0.63
C ALA A 228 14.15 11.34 1.78
N TYR A 229 13.29 10.35 2.02
CA TYR A 229 13.39 9.41 3.14
C TYR A 229 13.72 7.98 2.73
N THR A 230 13.74 7.66 1.44
CA THR A 230 13.98 6.29 0.94
C THR A 230 15.35 5.74 1.32
N SER A 231 16.36 6.62 1.41
CA SER A 231 17.73 6.25 1.76
C SER A 231 17.91 5.79 3.22
N TYR A 232 16.94 6.10 4.10
CA TYR A 232 16.99 5.69 5.52
C TYR A 232 16.35 4.33 5.77
N LEU A 233 15.65 3.79 4.78
CA LEU A 233 14.94 2.52 4.90
C LEU A 233 15.91 1.36 4.73
N THR A 234 15.86 0.46 5.69
CA THR A 234 16.61 -0.79 5.65
C THR A 234 15.64 -1.95 5.51
N ASN A 235 15.94 -2.89 4.63
CA ASN A 235 15.16 -4.12 4.51
C ASN A 235 15.18 -4.90 5.84
N LYS A 236 14.08 -5.54 6.17
CA LYS A 236 13.84 -6.28 7.43
C LYS A 236 13.73 -5.41 8.69
N SER A 237 13.72 -4.08 8.59
CA SER A 237 13.45 -3.21 9.72
C SER A 237 12.03 -3.41 10.22
N LYS A 238 11.88 -3.48 11.55
CA LYS A 238 10.59 -3.51 12.22
C LYS A 238 10.04 -2.09 12.29
N VAL A 239 8.77 -1.94 11.98
CA VAL A 239 8.07 -0.65 11.95
C VAL A 239 6.80 -0.79 12.76
N ASP A 240 6.53 0.17 13.63
CA ASP A 240 5.30 0.21 14.41
C ASP A 240 4.25 1.04 13.68
N PHE A 241 3.00 0.59 13.75
CA PHE A 241 1.87 1.29 13.18
C PHE A 241 0.63 1.20 14.08
N THR A 242 -0.28 2.12 13.90
CA THR A 242 -1.61 2.14 14.54
C THR A 242 -2.68 2.20 13.46
N VAL A 243 -3.88 1.73 13.76
CA VAL A 243 -5.05 1.86 12.88
C VAL A 243 -6.10 2.72 13.56
N ARG A 244 -6.83 3.50 12.78
CA ARG A 244 -7.83 4.44 13.34
C ARG A 244 -8.95 3.75 14.12
N SER A 245 -9.29 2.51 13.75
CA SER A 245 -10.30 1.71 14.44
C SER A 245 -9.85 1.18 15.81
N LEU A 246 -8.53 1.11 16.06
CA LEU A 246 -7.91 0.61 17.29
C LEU A 246 -6.79 1.55 17.74
N PRO A 247 -7.09 2.79 18.15
CA PRO A 247 -6.08 3.84 18.37
C PRO A 247 -5.17 3.58 19.57
N SER A 248 -5.63 2.78 20.54
CA SER A 248 -4.86 2.43 21.75
C SER A 248 -3.87 1.28 21.51
N GLU A 249 -3.98 0.58 20.39
CA GLU A 249 -3.16 -0.59 20.11
C GLU A 249 -2.07 -0.30 19.09
N LYS A 250 -0.88 -0.79 19.39
CA LYS A 250 0.28 -0.71 18.51
C LYS A 250 0.50 -2.07 17.88
N PHE A 251 0.57 -2.06 16.58
CA PHE A 251 0.90 -3.22 15.77
C PHE A 251 2.30 -3.05 15.19
N SER A 252 2.93 -4.15 14.81
CA SER A 252 4.23 -4.11 14.18
C SER A 252 4.24 -4.86 12.85
N ALA A 253 4.99 -4.32 11.90
CA ALA A 253 5.22 -4.89 10.58
C ALA A 253 6.71 -4.96 10.27
N ILE A 254 7.10 -5.80 9.34
CA ILE A 254 8.48 -5.94 8.89
C ILE A 254 8.55 -5.52 7.43
N ILE A 255 9.47 -4.61 7.10
CA ILE A 255 9.73 -4.19 5.71
C ILE A 255 10.21 -5.42 4.92
N SER A 256 9.36 -5.92 4.05
CA SER A 256 9.61 -7.16 3.31
C SER A 256 9.93 -6.89 1.85
N ARG A 257 9.31 -5.89 1.25
CA ARG A 257 9.45 -5.56 -0.17
C ARG A 257 9.54 -4.05 -0.37
N ARG A 258 10.42 -3.67 -1.28
CA ARG A 258 10.56 -2.30 -1.78
C ARG A 258 10.41 -2.33 -3.29
N ALA A 259 9.69 -1.36 -3.85
CA ALA A 259 9.48 -1.29 -5.30
C ALA A 259 10.78 -1.08 -6.09
N GLY A 260 11.80 -0.45 -5.47
CA GLY A 260 13.07 -0.14 -6.13
C GLY A 260 12.97 0.93 -7.21
N ALA A 261 11.80 1.56 -7.35
CA ALA A 261 11.53 2.64 -8.27
C ALA A 261 10.60 3.67 -7.61
N LEU A 262 10.73 4.92 -8.02
CA LEU A 262 9.83 5.99 -7.59
C LEU A 262 8.62 6.08 -8.52
N ASP A 263 7.44 6.18 -7.93
CA ASP A 263 6.26 6.62 -8.66
C ASP A 263 6.47 8.07 -9.12
N SER A 264 6.40 8.31 -10.43
CA SER A 264 6.70 9.61 -11.03
C SER A 264 5.68 10.69 -10.65
N ARG A 265 4.44 10.30 -10.31
CA ARG A 265 3.36 11.20 -9.95
C ARG A 265 3.49 11.71 -8.52
N TYR A 266 3.86 10.81 -7.60
CA TYR A 266 3.93 11.12 -6.17
C TYR A 266 5.37 11.32 -5.66
N ARG A 267 6.39 11.07 -6.49
CA ARG A 267 7.80 11.11 -6.09
C ARG A 267 8.05 10.29 -4.81
N ALA A 268 7.48 9.10 -4.76
CA ALA A 268 7.51 8.23 -3.59
C ALA A 268 7.82 6.80 -3.98
N GLU A 269 8.54 6.07 -3.15
CA GLU A 269 8.78 4.63 -3.28
C GLU A 269 7.68 3.86 -2.56
N ARG A 270 7.06 2.88 -3.25
CA ARG A 270 6.12 1.96 -2.61
C ARG A 270 6.88 0.90 -1.82
N ILE A 271 6.51 0.77 -0.56
CA ILE A 271 7.06 -0.21 0.36
C ILE A 271 5.92 -1.07 0.88
N GLU A 272 6.16 -2.36 0.94
CA GLU A 272 5.22 -3.33 1.49
C GLU A 272 5.84 -4.06 2.68
N MET A 273 5.06 -4.14 3.73
CA MET A 273 5.42 -4.78 4.99
C MET A 273 4.45 -5.90 5.28
N ASP A 274 4.97 -7.05 5.73
CA ASP A 274 4.12 -8.18 6.09
C ASP A 274 3.57 -8.02 7.51
N VAL A 275 2.29 -8.24 7.66
CA VAL A 275 1.55 -8.14 8.93
C VAL A 275 0.85 -9.46 9.20
N ILE A 276 1.17 -10.09 10.32
CA ILE A 276 0.48 -11.30 10.79
C ILE A 276 -0.74 -10.90 11.61
N ASN A 277 -1.91 -11.31 11.17
CA ASN A 277 -3.22 -10.97 11.73
C ASN A 277 -3.95 -12.23 12.21
N LYS A 278 -3.40 -12.90 13.23
CA LYS A 278 -3.96 -14.16 13.74
C LYS A 278 -5.37 -13.99 14.28
N ASP A 279 -5.63 -12.87 14.92
CA ASP A 279 -6.90 -12.57 15.59
C ASP A 279 -7.94 -11.99 14.62
N LYS A 280 -7.59 -11.81 13.34
CA LYS A 280 -8.46 -11.24 12.28
C LYS A 280 -9.09 -9.89 12.63
N ARG A 281 -8.45 -9.13 13.54
CA ARG A 281 -8.94 -7.82 14.00
C ARG A 281 -8.63 -6.69 13.01
N LEU A 282 -7.59 -6.88 12.22
CA LEU A 282 -7.22 -5.99 11.12
C LEU A 282 -7.94 -6.45 9.85
N LEU A 283 -8.56 -5.52 9.16
CA LEU A 283 -9.26 -5.81 7.91
C LEU A 283 -8.53 -5.17 6.73
N PRO A 284 -8.49 -5.83 5.56
CA PRO A 284 -8.08 -5.18 4.31
C PRO A 284 -8.88 -3.90 4.08
N GLY A 285 -8.22 -2.85 3.57
CA GLY A 285 -8.81 -1.53 3.38
C GLY A 285 -8.70 -0.59 4.60
N MET A 286 -8.24 -1.07 5.76
CA MET A 286 -7.99 -0.17 6.89
C MET A 286 -6.80 0.74 6.64
N VAL A 287 -6.97 2.02 7.01
CA VAL A 287 -5.88 3.01 6.97
C VAL A 287 -5.08 2.90 8.26
N ALA A 288 -3.77 2.76 8.09
CA ALA A 288 -2.79 2.71 9.17
C ALA A 288 -1.94 3.99 9.20
N GLU A 289 -1.56 4.45 10.38
CA GLU A 289 -0.54 5.46 10.58
C GLU A 289 0.77 4.77 11.00
N ILE A 290 1.77 4.89 10.15
CA ILE A 290 3.07 4.24 10.30
C ILE A 290 4.04 5.24 10.92
N ASN A 291 4.71 4.85 11.98
CA ASN A 291 5.79 5.62 12.58
C ASN A 291 7.15 5.09 12.10
N LEU A 292 7.67 5.71 11.05
CA LEU A 292 8.94 5.33 10.46
C LEU A 292 10.09 6.01 11.21
N SER A 293 10.92 5.24 11.88
CA SER A 293 12.14 5.75 12.52
C SER A 293 13.20 6.05 11.47
N LEU A 294 13.71 7.26 11.46
CA LEU A 294 14.76 7.74 10.57
C LEU A 294 16.03 7.98 11.40
N PRO A 295 16.88 6.95 11.57
CA PRO A 295 18.12 7.11 12.33
C PRO A 295 19.03 8.12 11.65
N GLY A 296 19.70 8.94 12.43
CA GLY A 296 20.79 9.78 11.93
C GLY A 296 21.93 8.89 11.41
N ARG A 297 22.56 9.30 10.31
CA ARG A 297 23.71 8.57 9.73
C ARG A 297 25.04 9.06 10.27
N ASP A 298 25.15 10.37 10.42
CA ASP A 298 26.41 11.03 10.76
C ASP A 298 26.29 11.76 12.09
N SER A 299 27.38 11.77 12.83
CA SER A 299 27.49 12.59 14.03
C SER A 299 27.71 14.04 13.61
N THR A 300 26.76 14.90 13.96
CA THR A 300 26.74 16.32 13.61
C THR A 300 26.73 17.18 14.86
N LEU A 301 26.98 18.48 14.71
CA LEU A 301 26.80 19.42 15.81
C LEU A 301 25.31 19.69 16.03
N ILE A 302 24.87 19.55 17.26
CA ILE A 302 23.50 19.73 17.69
C ILE A 302 23.44 20.91 18.66
N VAL A 303 22.50 21.80 18.41
CA VAL A 303 22.22 22.98 19.26
C VAL A 303 20.72 23.05 19.59
N PRO A 304 20.33 23.71 20.66
CA PRO A 304 18.92 24.03 20.89
C PRO A 304 18.38 24.89 19.76
N LYS A 305 17.09 24.69 19.43
CA LYS A 305 16.40 25.46 18.40
C LYS A 305 16.46 26.96 18.65
N THR A 306 16.43 27.37 19.93
CA THR A 306 16.49 28.77 20.34
C THR A 306 17.84 29.43 20.07
N ALA A 307 18.91 28.65 19.85
CA ALA A 307 20.24 29.15 19.51
C ALA A 307 20.40 29.45 17.99
N VAL A 308 19.46 29.03 17.17
CA VAL A 308 19.50 29.23 15.71
C VAL A 308 18.57 30.35 15.31
N VAL A 309 19.12 31.39 14.70
CA VAL A 309 18.34 32.48 14.13
C VAL A 309 18.09 32.18 12.65
N ASN A 310 16.82 32.27 12.26
CA ASN A 310 16.39 32.09 10.88
C ASN A 310 15.83 33.41 10.35
N SER A 311 16.67 34.22 9.76
CA SER A 311 16.25 35.50 9.14
C SER A 311 15.88 35.29 7.68
N SER A 312 15.30 36.32 7.08
CA SER A 312 14.95 36.34 5.66
C SER A 312 16.17 36.20 4.72
N GLU A 313 17.36 36.57 5.18
CA GLU A 313 18.57 36.58 4.37
C GLU A 313 19.47 35.36 4.62
N LYS A 314 19.57 34.88 5.87
CA LYS A 314 20.48 33.79 6.26
C LYS A 314 20.04 33.11 7.55
N VAL A 315 20.52 31.87 7.68
CA VAL A 315 20.44 31.12 8.95
C VAL A 315 21.79 31.23 9.64
N PHE A 316 21.81 31.60 10.91
CA PHE A 316 23.04 31.77 11.65
C PHE A 316 22.89 31.44 13.14
N VAL A 317 23.98 31.17 13.78
CA VAL A 317 24.12 31.09 15.25
C VAL A 317 25.03 32.23 15.72
N ILE A 318 24.88 32.63 16.96
CA ILE A 318 25.70 33.69 17.55
C ILE A 318 26.74 33.05 18.44
N LYS A 319 27.99 33.11 18.02
CA LYS A 319 29.17 32.64 18.78
C LYS A 319 29.64 33.80 19.65
N VAL A 320 30.06 33.51 20.87
CA VAL A 320 30.72 34.48 21.74
C VAL A 320 32.23 34.27 21.65
N GLU A 321 32.96 35.27 21.19
CA GLU A 321 34.43 35.28 21.03
C GLU A 321 34.97 36.60 21.62
N ASP A 322 35.84 36.52 22.59
CA ASP A 322 36.43 37.63 23.33
C ASP A 322 35.40 38.62 23.90
N GLY A 323 34.27 38.10 24.40
CA GLY A 323 33.19 38.92 24.98
C GLY A 323 32.32 39.66 23.94
N LYS A 324 32.45 39.33 22.65
CA LYS A 324 31.68 39.84 21.55
C LYS A 324 30.84 38.78 20.86
N ALA A 325 29.65 39.19 20.38
CA ALA A 325 28.78 38.38 19.56
C ALA A 325 29.31 38.31 18.11
N LYS A 326 29.46 37.11 17.58
CA LYS A 326 29.91 36.91 16.19
C LYS A 326 28.91 36.00 15.47
N TRP A 327 28.38 36.50 14.37
CA TRP A 327 27.43 35.74 13.58
C TRP A 327 28.14 34.68 12.73
N VAL A 328 27.83 33.41 12.96
CA VAL A 328 28.33 32.29 12.17
C VAL A 328 27.20 31.73 11.32
N THR A 329 27.30 31.89 10.00
CA THR A 329 26.32 31.33 9.05
C THR A 329 26.40 29.81 9.08
N VAL A 330 25.22 29.18 9.22
CA VAL A 330 25.09 27.72 9.27
C VAL A 330 24.00 27.26 8.32
N LYS A 331 24.09 25.99 7.90
CA LYS A 331 22.97 25.30 7.25
C LYS A 331 22.25 24.49 8.33
N LYS A 332 20.93 24.69 8.41
CA LYS A 332 20.07 23.91 9.30
C LYS A 332 19.87 22.52 8.73
N GLY A 333 20.11 21.50 9.56
CA GLY A 333 19.82 20.10 9.26
C GLY A 333 18.48 19.68 9.86
N ARG A 334 18.46 18.47 10.45
CA ARG A 334 17.26 17.90 11.09
C ARG A 334 16.90 18.68 12.35
N GLU A 335 15.60 18.75 12.59
CA GLU A 335 15.04 19.33 13.79
C GLU A 335 14.18 18.27 14.49
N VAL A 336 14.47 18.04 15.77
CA VAL A 336 13.72 17.07 16.58
C VAL A 336 13.50 17.67 17.96
N ASN A 337 12.25 17.83 18.33
CA ASN A 337 11.86 18.53 19.56
C ASN A 337 12.52 19.94 19.61
N ASP A 338 13.32 20.19 20.66
CA ASP A 338 14.02 21.47 20.86
C ASP A 338 15.48 21.45 20.37
N LYS A 339 15.90 20.42 19.64
CA LYS A 339 17.29 20.28 19.13
C LYS A 339 17.32 20.35 17.61
N VAL A 340 18.37 20.97 17.07
CA VAL A 340 18.60 21.17 15.64
C VAL A 340 20.03 20.80 15.27
N GLU A 341 20.19 20.06 14.20
CA GLU A 341 21.51 19.84 13.58
C GLU A 341 21.96 21.08 12.83
N VAL A 342 23.20 21.49 13.01
CA VAL A 342 23.80 22.63 12.32
C VAL A 342 25.08 22.22 11.61
N TYR A 343 25.23 22.70 10.38
CA TYR A 343 26.41 22.51 9.53
C TYR A 343 27.03 23.85 9.25
N GLY A 344 28.26 24.05 9.65
CA GLY A 344 28.97 25.31 9.47
C GLY A 344 30.36 25.27 10.09
N ASN A 345 31.02 26.41 10.12
CA ASN A 345 32.34 26.54 10.75
C ASN A 345 32.22 26.68 12.27
N LEU A 346 31.85 25.57 12.91
CA LEU A 346 31.64 25.47 14.36
C LEU A 346 32.37 24.26 14.93
N THR A 347 32.77 24.36 16.18
CA THR A 347 33.41 23.28 16.95
C THR A 347 32.63 23.03 18.25
N GLU A 348 32.86 21.87 18.87
CA GLU A 348 32.28 21.54 20.19
C GLU A 348 32.73 22.49 21.33
N LYS A 349 33.82 23.22 21.11
CA LYS A 349 34.39 24.15 22.10
C LYS A 349 33.85 25.57 21.98
N ASP A 350 33.09 25.87 20.93
CA ASP A 350 32.55 27.19 20.72
C ASP A 350 31.44 27.49 21.74
N LEU A 351 31.42 28.70 22.24
CA LEU A 351 30.36 29.17 23.10
C LEU A 351 29.31 29.90 22.26
N LEU A 352 28.08 29.36 22.23
CA LEU A 352 26.97 29.93 21.49
C LEU A 352 25.96 30.53 22.47
N LEU A 353 25.22 31.53 22.04
CA LEU A 353 24.07 32.02 22.80
C LEU A 353 22.95 30.99 22.78
N LYS A 354 22.45 30.63 23.96
CA LYS A 354 21.34 29.68 24.11
C LYS A 354 20.03 30.18 23.51
N SER A 355 19.80 31.50 23.61
CA SER A 355 18.66 32.19 23.03
C SER A 355 19.18 33.34 22.17
N ALA A 356 19.22 33.11 20.87
CA ALA A 356 19.70 34.09 19.90
C ALA A 356 18.49 34.73 19.21
N ASN A 357 18.63 36.03 18.90
CA ASN A 357 17.65 36.78 18.12
C ASN A 357 18.35 37.76 17.17
N GLU A 358 17.63 38.34 16.23
CA GLU A 358 18.17 39.27 15.24
C GLU A 358 18.56 40.66 15.83
N GLU A 359 18.13 40.97 17.06
CA GLU A 359 18.44 42.26 17.72
C GLU A 359 19.91 42.29 18.22
N ILE A 360 20.53 41.11 18.44
CA ILE A 360 21.92 41.03 18.84
C ILE A 360 22.79 41.20 17.59
N ARG A 361 23.34 42.38 17.43
CA ARG A 361 24.15 42.75 16.26
C ARG A 361 25.51 42.07 16.26
N ASP A 362 25.99 41.79 15.06
CA ASP A 362 27.34 41.28 14.88
C ASP A 362 28.38 42.25 15.49
N ASP A 363 29.40 41.69 16.14
CA ASP A 363 30.48 42.41 16.83
C ASP A 363 30.03 43.23 18.07
N SER A 364 28.78 43.06 18.52
CA SER A 364 28.30 43.73 19.74
C SER A 364 28.84 43.09 21.03
N GLN A 365 29.04 43.89 22.10
CA GLN A 365 29.49 43.34 23.40
C GLN A 365 28.38 42.52 24.05
N VAL A 366 28.74 41.34 24.54
CA VAL A 366 27.86 40.41 25.28
C VAL A 366 28.44 40.22 26.69
N LYS A 367 27.64 40.53 27.71
CA LYS A 367 27.98 40.17 29.10
C LYS A 367 27.49 38.76 29.36
N LEU A 368 28.43 37.85 29.66
CA LEU A 368 28.20 36.49 30.10
C LEU A 368 27.79 36.45 31.58
#